data_168e23690c5ee8a096156ee3692ef33d
#
_entry.id   168e23690c5ee8a096156ee3692ef33d
#
_cell.length_a   1.000
_cell.length_b   1.000
_cell.length_c   1.000
_cell.angle_alpha   90.00
_cell.angle_beta   90.00
_cell.angle_gamma   90.00
#
_symmetry.space_group_name_H-M   'P 1'
#
loop_
_entity.id
_entity.type
_entity.pdbx_description
1 polymer ?
#
loop_
_entity_poly.entity_id
_entity_poly.type
_entity_poly.pdbx_seq_one_letter_code
_entity_poly.pdbx_strand_id
1 'polypeptide(L)'
;MKTFREALKWAENYALAADKEDSAVKLLLMHVTNKESYEILADLNQAMADSELEEFTRLVHIYVDESVPVQHLMGYETFFGRKFIVSDAVLIPRFETEELVANVLVTYDEVFDGENVKVVDVGTGSGAIGLSLACEEANMEVTLTEISEEALAVAQENAKNLEASVTFFQGDMLKPLLDEDLKFDILVSNPPYIPLLEDIDPFVKDNEPHLALFGGEDGLKFYRMILKDASKILNPKNIIAFEHAWNHREAMAELVREHFPEARFETLKDLNGKDRMTIIVNE
;
A
#
# COMPACT_ATOMS: atom_id res chain seq x y z
N MET A 1 18.17 35.51 0.08
CA MET A 1 18.45 34.08 0.37
C MET A 1 17.82 33.73 1.70
N LYS A 2 16.91 32.76 1.73
CA LYS A 2 16.39 32.18 2.99
C LYS A 2 17.27 30.98 3.38
N THR A 3 17.47 30.80 4.68
CA THR A 3 18.11 29.59 5.20
C THR A 3 17.13 28.40 5.15
N PHE A 4 17.65 27.16 5.22
CA PHE A 4 16.81 25.96 5.35
C PHE A 4 15.81 26.07 6.51
N ARG A 5 16.27 26.60 7.66
CA ARG A 5 15.41 26.85 8.83
C ARG A 5 14.26 27.80 8.52
N GLU A 6 14.54 28.92 7.86
CA GLU A 6 13.53 29.92 7.54
C GLU A 6 12.52 29.42 6.51
N ALA A 7 12.99 28.65 5.51
CA ALA A 7 12.13 28.04 4.50
C ALA A 7 11.23 26.98 5.11
N LEU A 8 11.79 26.05 5.91
CA LEU A 8 11.03 24.99 6.56
C LEU A 8 9.98 25.56 7.53
N LYS A 9 10.39 26.49 8.40
CA LYS A 9 9.47 27.12 9.36
C LYS A 9 8.33 27.88 8.67
N TRP A 10 8.61 28.53 7.55
CA TRP A 10 7.57 29.18 6.75
C TRP A 10 6.58 28.13 6.21
N ALA A 11 7.06 27.03 5.64
CA ALA A 11 6.22 26.00 5.06
C ALA A 11 5.37 25.27 6.12
N GLU A 12 5.98 24.93 7.27
CA GLU A 12 5.26 24.34 8.41
C GLU A 12 4.10 25.24 8.88
N ASN A 13 4.38 26.53 9.11
CA ASN A 13 3.35 27.49 9.52
C ASN A 13 2.27 27.69 8.44
N TYR A 14 2.64 27.62 7.16
CA TYR A 14 1.71 27.76 6.04
C TYR A 14 0.77 26.55 5.95
N ALA A 15 1.30 25.34 6.11
CA ALA A 15 0.51 24.09 6.15
C ALA A 15 -0.44 24.08 7.36
N LEU A 16 0.05 24.37 8.56
CA LEU A 16 -0.77 24.43 9.77
C LEU A 16 -1.89 25.47 9.69
N ALA A 17 -1.66 26.63 9.09
CA ALA A 17 -2.67 27.66 8.90
C ALA A 17 -3.83 27.22 7.98
N ALA A 18 -3.60 26.21 7.14
CA ALA A 18 -4.57 25.61 6.22
C ALA A 18 -5.11 24.25 6.72
N ASP A 19 -4.87 23.89 7.99
CA ASP A 19 -5.25 22.61 8.59
C ASP A 19 -4.65 21.38 7.85
N LYS A 20 -3.40 21.53 7.38
CA LYS A 20 -2.61 20.48 6.72
C LYS A 20 -1.49 19.99 7.63
N GLU A 21 -1.01 18.76 7.40
CA GLU A 21 0.12 18.20 8.14
C GLU A 21 1.41 18.99 7.86
N ASP A 22 2.01 19.54 8.90
CA ASP A 22 3.26 20.29 8.83
C ASP A 22 4.47 19.38 8.56
N SER A 23 4.41 18.10 8.98
CA SER A 23 5.46 17.12 8.72
C SER A 23 5.67 16.83 7.21
N ALA A 24 4.60 16.92 6.42
CA ALA A 24 4.62 16.63 5.00
C ALA A 24 5.53 17.58 4.20
N VAL A 25 5.62 18.86 4.60
CA VAL A 25 6.48 19.82 3.89
C VAL A 25 7.97 19.50 4.04
N LYS A 26 8.37 18.77 5.08
CA LYS A 26 9.74 18.29 5.24
C LYS A 26 10.12 17.27 4.17
N LEU A 27 9.18 16.39 3.77
CA LEU A 27 9.38 15.44 2.68
C LEU A 27 9.63 16.18 1.36
N LEU A 28 8.86 17.25 1.09
CA LEU A 28 9.07 18.09 -0.09
C LEU A 28 10.45 18.76 -0.05
N LEU A 29 10.91 19.24 1.11
CA LEU A 29 12.24 19.83 1.25
C LEU A 29 13.34 18.80 0.98
N MET A 30 13.22 17.59 1.52
CA MET A 30 14.12 16.47 1.25
C MET A 30 14.14 16.12 -0.23
N HIS A 31 12.98 16.06 -0.87
CA HIS A 31 12.83 15.76 -2.29
C HIS A 31 13.54 16.79 -3.17
N VAL A 32 13.25 18.10 -2.98
CA VAL A 32 13.80 19.18 -3.80
C VAL A 32 15.32 19.30 -3.67
N THR A 33 15.84 19.08 -2.46
CA THR A 33 17.27 19.24 -2.19
C THR A 33 18.06 17.95 -2.35
N ASN A 34 17.37 16.82 -2.57
CA ASN A 34 17.95 15.47 -2.58
C ASN A 34 18.82 15.20 -1.34
N LYS A 35 18.37 15.68 -0.18
CA LYS A 35 19.04 15.54 1.12
C LYS A 35 18.22 14.69 2.05
N GLU A 36 18.93 13.90 2.85
CA GLU A 36 18.32 13.17 3.96
C GLU A 36 17.99 14.11 5.14
N SER A 37 17.06 13.69 6.01
CA SER A 37 16.61 14.47 7.15
C SER A 37 17.75 14.95 8.05
N TYR A 38 18.77 14.12 8.27
CA TYR A 38 19.93 14.49 9.11
C TYR A 38 20.83 15.56 8.43
N GLU A 39 20.92 15.56 7.09
CA GLU A 39 21.66 16.57 6.32
C GLU A 39 20.97 17.92 6.38
N ILE A 40 19.63 17.94 6.23
CA ILE A 40 18.83 19.16 6.41
C ILE A 40 19.02 19.73 7.82
N LEU A 41 19.02 18.87 8.85
CA LEU A 41 19.25 19.30 10.24
C LEU A 41 20.64 19.91 10.43
N ALA A 42 21.67 19.36 9.79
CA ALA A 42 23.04 19.90 9.83
C ALA A 42 23.14 21.26 9.11
N ASP A 43 22.38 21.43 8.03
CA ASP A 43 22.41 22.60 7.16
C ASP A 43 21.38 23.68 7.51
N LEU A 44 20.64 23.57 8.60
CA LEU A 44 19.53 24.48 8.96
C LEU A 44 19.88 25.97 8.89
N ASN A 45 21.12 26.34 9.19
CA ASN A 45 21.57 27.73 9.18
C ASN A 45 22.25 28.13 7.86
N GLN A 46 22.39 27.23 6.91
CA GLN A 46 22.93 27.53 5.58
C GLN A 46 21.84 28.14 4.69
N ALA A 47 22.24 28.95 3.73
CA ALA A 47 21.34 29.49 2.72
C ALA A 47 20.98 28.41 1.70
N MET A 48 19.72 28.31 1.35
CA MET A 48 19.24 27.48 0.23
C MET A 48 19.67 28.12 -1.10
N ALA A 49 19.88 27.28 -2.13
CA ALA A 49 20.02 27.79 -3.49
C ALA A 49 18.67 28.39 -3.94
N ASP A 50 18.73 29.47 -4.72
CA ASP A 50 17.50 30.18 -5.14
C ASP A 50 16.56 29.28 -5.94
N SER A 51 17.09 28.37 -6.79
CA SER A 51 16.30 27.38 -7.54
C SER A 51 15.62 26.35 -6.64
N GLU A 52 16.30 25.85 -5.61
CA GLU A 52 15.72 24.93 -4.63
C GLU A 52 14.61 25.60 -3.82
N LEU A 53 14.84 26.86 -3.39
CA LEU A 53 13.84 27.62 -2.66
C LEU A 53 12.60 27.92 -3.49
N GLU A 54 12.77 28.25 -4.77
CA GLU A 54 11.67 28.49 -5.71
C GLU A 54 10.83 27.22 -5.90
N GLU A 55 11.46 26.09 -6.20
CA GLU A 55 10.78 24.81 -6.42
C GLU A 55 10.11 24.31 -5.13
N PHE A 56 10.80 24.38 -3.99
CA PHE A 56 10.22 24.05 -2.70
C PHE A 56 8.97 24.89 -2.41
N THR A 57 9.05 26.20 -2.62
CA THR A 57 7.93 27.12 -2.41
C THR A 57 6.75 26.76 -3.32
N ARG A 58 7.01 26.45 -4.60
CA ARG A 58 6.00 26.02 -5.57
C ARG A 58 5.27 24.75 -5.13
N LEU A 59 6.03 23.72 -4.71
CA LEU A 59 5.45 22.45 -4.26
C LEU A 59 4.63 22.60 -2.98
N VAL A 60 5.11 23.43 -2.03
CA VAL A 60 4.37 23.73 -0.79
C VAL A 60 3.02 24.41 -1.11
N HIS A 61 2.98 25.36 -2.07
CA HIS A 61 1.71 25.96 -2.49
C HIS A 61 0.77 24.94 -3.13
N ILE A 62 1.23 24.04 -3.97
CA ILE A 62 0.37 23.00 -4.56
C ILE A 62 -0.18 22.06 -3.47
N TYR A 63 0.66 21.62 -2.53
CA TYR A 63 0.23 20.80 -1.40
C TYR A 63 -0.85 21.49 -0.56
N VAL A 64 -0.64 22.76 -0.22
CA VAL A 64 -1.51 23.48 0.71
C VAL A 64 -2.77 24.02 0.01
N ASP A 65 -2.61 24.71 -1.12
CA ASP A 65 -3.67 25.46 -1.78
C ASP A 65 -4.53 24.58 -2.68
N GLU A 66 -3.92 23.58 -3.34
CA GLU A 66 -4.60 22.67 -4.26
C GLU A 66 -4.92 21.30 -3.63
N SER A 67 -4.46 21.07 -2.39
CA SER A 67 -4.67 19.81 -1.66
C SER A 67 -4.15 18.57 -2.37
N VAL A 68 -3.02 18.67 -3.07
CA VAL A 68 -2.36 17.54 -3.74
C VAL A 68 -1.43 16.82 -2.75
N PRO A 69 -1.52 15.49 -2.57
CA PRO A 69 -0.62 14.73 -1.70
C PRO A 69 0.85 14.94 -2.05
N VAL A 70 1.70 15.07 -1.02
CA VAL A 70 3.14 15.26 -1.24
C VAL A 70 3.77 14.10 -2.01
N GLN A 71 3.24 12.89 -1.84
CA GLN A 71 3.68 11.70 -2.58
C GLN A 71 3.43 11.82 -4.08
N HIS A 72 2.29 12.39 -4.49
CA HIS A 72 2.02 12.67 -5.91
C HIS A 72 2.94 13.76 -6.45
N LEU A 73 3.28 14.77 -5.63
CA LEU A 73 4.21 15.83 -6.01
C LEU A 73 5.65 15.32 -6.15
N MET A 74 6.04 14.37 -5.30
CA MET A 74 7.34 13.71 -5.36
C MET A 74 7.39 12.61 -6.45
N GLY A 75 6.23 12.05 -6.81
CA GLY A 75 6.10 10.93 -7.73
C GLY A 75 6.42 9.56 -7.11
N TYR A 76 6.64 9.47 -5.80
CA TYR A 76 6.92 8.21 -5.10
C TYR A 76 6.49 8.24 -3.63
N GLU A 77 6.29 7.04 -3.07
CA GLU A 77 6.22 6.77 -1.63
C GLU A 77 7.30 5.75 -1.24
N THR A 78 7.77 5.83 0.00
CA THR A 78 8.67 4.83 0.57
C THR A 78 7.84 3.77 1.29
N PHE A 79 7.96 2.52 0.86
CA PHE A 79 7.25 1.39 1.44
C PHE A 79 8.21 0.21 1.60
N PHE A 80 8.25 -0.37 2.77
CA PHE A 80 9.12 -1.49 3.14
C PHE A 80 10.60 -1.25 2.76
N GLY A 81 11.06 -0.02 3.02
CA GLY A 81 12.43 0.43 2.74
C GLY A 81 12.77 0.69 1.26
N ARG A 82 11.78 0.63 0.35
CA ARG A 82 11.94 0.84 -1.10
C ARG A 82 11.10 2.00 -1.60
N LYS A 83 11.53 2.65 -2.68
CA LYS A 83 10.75 3.70 -3.34
C LYS A 83 9.82 3.06 -4.36
N PHE A 84 8.52 3.32 -4.21
CA PHE A 84 7.47 2.93 -5.15
C PHE A 84 6.95 4.18 -5.86
N ILE A 85 6.93 4.17 -7.18
CA ILE A 85 6.25 5.18 -7.99
C ILE A 85 4.77 5.16 -7.62
N VAL A 86 4.20 6.34 -7.41
CA VAL A 86 2.77 6.55 -7.20
C VAL A 86 2.25 7.67 -8.08
N SER A 87 0.98 7.61 -8.40
CA SER A 87 0.21 8.61 -9.13
C SER A 87 -1.25 8.57 -8.67
N ASP A 88 -2.10 9.38 -9.25
CA ASP A 88 -3.55 9.36 -9.05
C ASP A 88 -4.25 8.07 -9.54
N ALA A 89 -3.50 7.19 -10.22
CA ALA A 89 -3.99 5.87 -10.66
C ALA A 89 -3.96 4.80 -9.58
N VAL A 90 -3.24 5.01 -8.46
CA VAL A 90 -3.03 4.00 -7.42
C VAL A 90 -3.27 4.55 -6.02
N LEU A 91 -3.66 3.68 -5.09
CA LEU A 91 -3.62 4.00 -3.66
C LEU A 91 -2.16 4.27 -3.26
N ILE A 92 -1.92 5.36 -2.56
CA ILE A 92 -0.60 5.63 -1.95
C ILE A 92 -0.36 4.55 -0.88
N PRO A 93 0.72 3.76 -0.96
CA PRO A 93 1.02 2.73 0.04
C PRO A 93 1.04 3.29 1.45
N ARG A 94 0.42 2.57 2.40
CA ARG A 94 0.29 2.99 3.80
C ARG A 94 1.26 2.22 4.68
N PHE A 95 1.71 2.88 5.74
CA PHE A 95 2.63 2.27 6.72
C PHE A 95 2.03 1.02 7.37
N GLU A 96 0.72 1.02 7.67
CA GLU A 96 0.02 -0.14 8.24
C GLU A 96 0.07 -1.36 7.30
N THR A 97 0.12 -1.14 6.00
CA THR A 97 0.23 -2.22 4.99
C THR A 97 1.62 -2.88 5.00
N GLU A 98 2.68 -2.20 5.47
CA GLU A 98 3.99 -2.83 5.70
C GLU A 98 3.91 -3.97 6.73
N GLU A 99 3.04 -3.82 7.73
CA GLU A 99 2.82 -4.84 8.74
C GLU A 99 2.15 -6.10 8.15
N LEU A 100 1.29 -5.94 7.13
CA LEU A 100 0.76 -7.08 6.39
C LEU A 100 1.88 -7.87 5.71
N VAL A 101 2.79 -7.19 5.01
CA VAL A 101 3.96 -7.83 4.38
C VAL A 101 4.79 -8.57 5.42
N ALA A 102 5.12 -7.93 6.54
CA ALA A 102 5.91 -8.53 7.63
C ALA A 102 5.22 -9.78 8.20
N ASN A 103 3.90 -9.73 8.45
CA ASN A 103 3.16 -10.88 8.98
C ASN A 103 3.04 -12.02 7.97
N VAL A 104 2.94 -11.74 6.67
CA VAL A 104 3.00 -12.77 5.62
C VAL A 104 4.34 -13.49 5.63
N LEU A 105 5.45 -12.75 5.73
CA LEU A 105 6.80 -13.34 5.79
C LEU A 105 6.98 -14.21 7.04
N VAL A 106 6.55 -13.73 8.22
CA VAL A 106 6.60 -14.51 9.48
C VAL A 106 5.76 -15.79 9.37
N THR A 107 4.53 -15.67 8.85
CA THR A 107 3.64 -16.84 8.70
C THR A 107 4.18 -17.83 7.66
N TYR A 108 4.81 -17.34 6.59
CA TYR A 108 5.48 -18.17 5.60
C TYR A 108 6.60 -19.01 6.25
N ASP A 109 7.46 -18.38 7.05
CA ASP A 109 8.52 -19.10 7.75
C ASP A 109 7.95 -20.19 8.69
N GLU A 110 6.86 -19.87 9.41
CA GLU A 110 6.20 -20.83 10.32
C GLU A 110 5.53 -22.00 9.58
N VAL A 111 4.91 -21.74 8.43
CA VAL A 111 4.10 -22.74 7.71
C VAL A 111 4.93 -23.50 6.69
N PHE A 112 5.77 -22.82 5.93
CA PHE A 112 6.49 -23.40 4.79
C PHE A 112 7.99 -23.62 5.04
N ASP A 113 8.56 -23.13 6.16
CA ASP A 113 9.94 -23.38 6.57
C ASP A 113 10.97 -23.12 5.45
N GLY A 114 10.78 -22.05 4.67
CA GLY A 114 11.66 -21.68 3.55
C GLY A 114 11.45 -22.48 2.25
N GLU A 115 10.37 -23.25 2.13
CA GLU A 115 10.04 -23.95 0.87
C GLU A 115 9.70 -22.96 -0.26
N ASN A 116 9.91 -23.37 -1.52
CA ASN A 116 9.46 -22.59 -2.66
C ASN A 116 7.94 -22.55 -2.71
N VAL A 117 7.37 -21.35 -2.78
CA VAL A 117 5.93 -21.11 -2.79
C VAL A 117 5.51 -20.17 -3.90
N LYS A 118 4.29 -20.36 -4.38
CA LYS A 118 3.62 -19.43 -5.30
C LYS A 118 2.73 -18.49 -4.54
N VAL A 119 2.96 -17.19 -4.72
CA VAL A 119 2.24 -16.11 -4.06
C VAL A 119 1.41 -15.34 -5.06
N VAL A 120 0.20 -14.96 -4.69
CA VAL A 120 -0.60 -14.00 -5.47
C VAL A 120 -0.98 -12.79 -4.62
N ASP A 121 -0.72 -11.60 -5.15
CA ASP A 121 -1.20 -10.31 -4.63
C ASP A 121 -2.39 -9.85 -5.47
N VAL A 122 -3.57 -9.79 -4.84
CA VAL A 122 -4.84 -9.54 -5.51
C VAL A 122 -5.29 -8.09 -5.33
N GLY A 123 -5.45 -7.37 -6.44
CA GLY A 123 -5.72 -5.93 -6.42
C GLY A 123 -4.47 -5.16 -6.00
N THR A 124 -3.38 -5.40 -6.72
CA THR A 124 -2.03 -5.01 -6.28
C THR A 124 -1.77 -3.50 -6.27
N GLY A 125 -2.57 -2.69 -6.98
CA GLY A 125 -2.39 -1.24 -7.08
C GLY A 125 -1.01 -0.86 -7.62
N SER A 126 -0.19 -0.21 -6.79
CA SER A 126 1.20 0.14 -7.13
C SER A 126 2.18 -1.04 -7.13
N GLY A 127 1.74 -2.23 -6.74
CA GLY A 127 2.58 -3.41 -6.55
C GLY A 127 3.25 -3.48 -5.17
N ALA A 128 2.94 -2.60 -4.24
CA ALA A 128 3.68 -2.43 -2.99
C ALA A 128 3.82 -3.73 -2.19
N ILE A 129 2.73 -4.50 -2.01
CA ILE A 129 2.76 -5.76 -1.25
C ILE A 129 3.52 -6.84 -2.01
N GLY A 130 3.05 -7.18 -3.22
CA GLY A 130 3.61 -8.30 -3.99
C GLY A 130 5.07 -8.11 -4.35
N LEU A 131 5.48 -6.89 -4.75
CA LEU A 131 6.87 -6.61 -5.09
C LEU A 131 7.77 -6.60 -3.84
N SER A 132 7.27 -6.16 -2.69
CA SER A 132 8.03 -6.26 -1.44
C SER A 132 8.27 -7.72 -1.07
N LEU A 133 7.25 -8.58 -1.14
CA LEU A 133 7.40 -10.02 -0.90
C LEU A 133 8.43 -10.65 -1.85
N ALA A 134 8.36 -10.34 -3.16
CA ALA A 134 9.32 -10.84 -4.15
C ALA A 134 10.75 -10.37 -3.91
N CYS A 135 10.94 -9.17 -3.34
CA CYS A 135 12.26 -8.63 -3.03
C CYS A 135 12.82 -9.14 -1.70
N GLU A 136 11.97 -9.49 -0.72
CA GLU A 136 12.39 -9.98 0.60
C GLU A 136 12.69 -11.47 0.58
N GLU A 137 11.92 -12.28 -0.17
CA GLU A 137 12.05 -13.74 -0.11
C GLU A 137 12.20 -14.34 -1.52
N ALA A 138 13.40 -14.85 -1.80
CA ALA A 138 13.77 -15.41 -3.11
C ALA A 138 13.01 -16.70 -3.46
N ASN A 139 12.45 -17.41 -2.45
CA ASN A 139 11.68 -18.62 -2.64
C ASN A 139 10.19 -18.35 -2.94
N MET A 140 9.79 -17.08 -3.04
CA MET A 140 8.44 -16.66 -3.44
C MET A 140 8.36 -16.36 -4.93
N GLU A 141 7.64 -17.19 -5.69
CA GLU A 141 7.24 -16.90 -7.08
C GLU A 141 5.96 -16.05 -7.05
N VAL A 142 6.11 -14.73 -7.27
CA VAL A 142 5.01 -13.78 -7.05
C VAL A 142 4.27 -13.44 -8.33
N THR A 143 2.94 -13.50 -8.26
CA THR A 143 1.99 -13.07 -9.29
C THR A 143 1.16 -11.91 -8.75
N LEU A 144 0.92 -10.89 -9.58
CA LEU A 144 0.13 -9.71 -9.23
C LEU A 144 -1.10 -9.63 -10.15
N THR A 145 -2.28 -9.34 -9.57
CA THR A 145 -3.49 -9.08 -10.36
C THR A 145 -4.00 -7.66 -10.11
N GLU A 146 -4.45 -6.99 -11.18
CA GLU A 146 -5.01 -5.64 -11.10
C GLU A 146 -6.06 -5.45 -12.19
N ILE A 147 -7.16 -4.78 -11.87
CA ILE A 147 -8.24 -4.52 -12.82
C ILE A 147 -7.97 -3.26 -13.66
N SER A 148 -7.36 -2.22 -13.05
CA SER A 148 -7.02 -0.96 -13.71
C SER A 148 -5.77 -1.12 -14.57
N GLU A 149 -5.87 -0.76 -15.84
CA GLU A 149 -4.72 -0.76 -16.76
C GLU A 149 -3.66 0.26 -16.32
N GLU A 150 -4.10 1.42 -15.84
CA GLU A 150 -3.22 2.49 -15.37
C GLU A 150 -2.47 2.07 -14.09
N ALA A 151 -3.15 1.45 -13.13
CA ALA A 151 -2.52 0.94 -11.92
C ALA A 151 -1.55 -0.20 -12.23
N LEU A 152 -1.93 -1.11 -13.13
CA LEU A 152 -1.07 -2.20 -13.59
C LEU A 152 0.23 -1.67 -14.24
N ALA A 153 0.13 -0.60 -15.03
CA ALA A 153 1.30 0.05 -15.63
C ALA A 153 2.25 0.63 -14.55
N VAL A 154 1.71 1.23 -13.49
CA VAL A 154 2.51 1.70 -12.35
C VAL A 154 3.20 0.53 -11.65
N ALA A 155 2.49 -0.58 -11.38
CA ALA A 155 3.08 -1.77 -10.76
C ALA A 155 4.19 -2.39 -11.62
N GLN A 156 4.02 -2.42 -12.95
CA GLN A 156 5.04 -2.90 -13.88
C GLN A 156 6.30 -2.01 -13.90
N GLU A 157 6.12 -0.69 -13.83
CA GLU A 157 7.25 0.24 -13.73
C GLU A 157 7.99 0.08 -12.39
N ASN A 158 7.25 -0.10 -11.30
CA ASN A 158 7.83 -0.39 -9.98
C ASN A 158 8.61 -1.71 -10.00
N ALA A 159 8.07 -2.78 -10.57
CA ALA A 159 8.77 -4.05 -10.70
C ALA A 159 10.10 -3.92 -11.47
N LYS A 160 10.08 -3.15 -12.57
CA LYS A 160 11.27 -2.86 -13.35
C LYS A 160 12.32 -2.09 -12.54
N ASN A 161 11.91 -1.06 -11.80
CA ASN A 161 12.82 -0.22 -11.01
C ASN A 161 13.42 -0.97 -9.81
N LEU A 162 12.66 -1.91 -9.26
CA LEU A 162 13.09 -2.77 -8.15
C LEU A 162 13.82 -4.04 -8.62
N GLU A 163 13.94 -4.25 -9.95
CA GLU A 163 14.49 -5.47 -10.55
C GLU A 163 13.79 -6.75 -10.07
N ALA A 164 12.49 -6.63 -9.69
CA ALA A 164 11.69 -7.74 -9.20
C ALA A 164 11.16 -8.60 -10.35
N SER A 165 11.39 -9.92 -10.28
CA SER A 165 10.90 -10.88 -11.26
C SER A 165 9.54 -11.41 -10.84
N VAL A 166 8.46 -10.89 -11.44
CA VAL A 166 7.07 -11.21 -11.09
C VAL A 166 6.21 -11.39 -12.34
N THR A 167 5.05 -12.04 -12.19
CA THR A 167 4.07 -12.20 -13.27
C THR A 167 2.87 -11.27 -13.04
N PHE A 168 2.33 -10.70 -14.11
CA PHE A 168 1.19 -9.81 -14.04
C PHE A 168 0.00 -10.37 -14.81
N PHE A 169 -1.21 -10.21 -14.23
CA PHE A 169 -2.48 -10.46 -14.89
C PHE A 169 -3.41 -9.26 -14.74
N GLN A 170 -3.97 -8.82 -15.85
CA GLN A 170 -5.03 -7.81 -15.81
C GLN A 170 -6.39 -8.50 -15.66
N GLY A 171 -7.18 -8.08 -14.67
CA GLY A 171 -8.55 -8.56 -14.51
C GLY A 171 -9.13 -8.38 -13.12
N ASP A 172 -10.40 -8.75 -12.97
CA ASP A 172 -11.17 -8.57 -11.73
C ASP A 172 -10.89 -9.69 -10.74
N MET A 173 -10.23 -9.32 -9.63
CA MET A 173 -9.86 -10.19 -8.51
C MET A 173 -9.22 -11.51 -8.99
N LEU A 174 -9.84 -12.67 -8.69
CA LEU A 174 -9.27 -13.98 -9.01
C LEU A 174 -9.59 -14.47 -10.43
N LYS A 175 -10.43 -13.75 -11.18
CA LYS A 175 -10.92 -14.22 -12.47
C LYS A 175 -9.81 -14.59 -13.47
N PRO A 176 -8.77 -13.77 -13.70
CA PRO A 176 -7.72 -14.13 -14.66
C PRO A 176 -6.92 -15.36 -14.23
N LEU A 177 -6.83 -15.63 -12.93
CA LEU A 177 -6.12 -16.80 -12.40
C LEU A 177 -6.93 -18.09 -12.57
N LEU A 178 -8.26 -17.99 -12.42
CA LEU A 178 -9.19 -19.09 -12.66
C LEU A 178 -9.24 -19.49 -14.14
N ASP A 179 -9.18 -18.51 -15.03
CA ASP A 179 -9.20 -18.74 -16.48
C ASP A 179 -7.94 -19.50 -16.95
N GLU A 180 -6.81 -19.34 -16.25
CA GLU A 180 -5.52 -20.00 -16.53
C GLU A 180 -5.26 -21.27 -15.67
N ASP A 181 -6.22 -21.68 -14.84
CA ASP A 181 -6.12 -22.83 -13.91
C ASP A 181 -4.86 -22.80 -13.01
N LEU A 182 -4.47 -21.60 -12.55
CA LEU A 182 -3.30 -21.39 -11.72
C LEU A 182 -3.56 -21.81 -10.27
N LYS A 183 -2.48 -22.24 -9.58
CA LYS A 183 -2.51 -22.61 -8.16
C LYS A 183 -1.44 -21.88 -7.39
N PHE A 184 -1.78 -21.48 -6.15
CA PHE A 184 -0.96 -20.68 -5.26
C PHE A 184 -0.93 -21.30 -3.85
N ASP A 185 0.11 -20.96 -3.12
CA ASP A 185 0.30 -21.36 -1.72
C ASP A 185 -0.04 -20.20 -0.77
N ILE A 186 0.13 -18.97 -1.26
CA ILE A 186 -0.16 -17.76 -0.48
C ILE A 186 -1.01 -16.81 -1.33
N LEU A 187 -2.11 -16.31 -0.74
CA LEU A 187 -2.92 -15.23 -1.28
C LEU A 187 -2.83 -14.04 -0.32
N VAL A 188 -2.42 -12.89 -0.82
CA VAL A 188 -2.42 -11.64 -0.06
C VAL A 188 -3.26 -10.61 -0.79
N SER A 189 -3.97 -9.75 -0.04
CA SER A 189 -4.71 -8.63 -0.61
C SER A 189 -4.98 -7.54 0.41
N ASN A 190 -4.85 -6.30 -0.03
CA ASN A 190 -5.42 -5.12 0.62
C ASN A 190 -6.52 -4.56 -0.30
N PRO A 191 -7.70 -5.20 -0.35
CA PRO A 191 -8.76 -4.80 -1.26
C PRO A 191 -9.49 -3.56 -0.72
N PRO A 192 -10.21 -2.82 -1.57
CA PRO A 192 -11.03 -1.69 -1.14
C PRO A 192 -12.04 -2.11 -0.06
N TYR A 193 -12.06 -1.41 1.07
CA TYR A 193 -12.86 -1.79 2.23
C TYR A 193 -13.71 -0.67 2.84
N ILE A 194 -13.73 0.52 2.25
CA ILE A 194 -14.54 1.65 2.75
C ILE A 194 -15.99 1.46 2.27
N PRO A 195 -16.98 1.51 3.17
CA PRO A 195 -18.39 1.50 2.77
C PRO A 195 -18.75 2.70 1.89
N LEU A 196 -19.61 2.49 0.88
CA LEU A 196 -19.98 3.53 -0.10
C LEU A 196 -20.55 4.81 0.50
N LEU A 197 -21.21 4.71 1.66
CA LEU A 197 -21.86 5.84 2.34
C LEU A 197 -21.02 6.40 3.50
N GLU A 198 -19.82 5.86 3.71
CA GLU A 198 -18.91 6.39 4.72
C GLU A 198 -18.34 7.73 4.27
N ASP A 199 -18.40 8.72 5.16
CA ASP A 199 -17.76 10.02 4.94
C ASP A 199 -16.28 9.89 5.25
N ILE A 200 -15.44 10.08 4.23
CA ILE A 200 -13.99 9.99 4.34
C ILE A 200 -13.36 11.34 4.09
N ASP A 201 -12.13 11.50 4.56
CA ASP A 201 -11.37 12.73 4.37
C ASP A 201 -11.39 13.15 2.88
N PRO A 202 -11.86 14.36 2.57
CA PRO A 202 -11.84 14.88 1.20
C PRO A 202 -10.46 14.81 0.53
N PHE A 203 -9.40 14.95 1.32
CA PHE A 203 -8.03 14.86 0.83
C PHE A 203 -7.71 13.47 0.21
N VAL A 204 -8.20 12.40 0.82
CA VAL A 204 -8.08 11.03 0.28
C VAL A 204 -9.04 10.83 -0.89
N LYS A 205 -10.31 11.24 -0.69
CA LYS A 205 -11.38 11.02 -1.66
C LYS A 205 -11.13 11.68 -3.02
N ASP A 206 -10.56 12.88 -3.00
CA ASP A 206 -10.39 13.69 -4.21
C ASP A 206 -9.06 13.39 -4.95
N ASN A 207 -8.10 12.74 -4.29
CA ASN A 207 -6.77 12.50 -4.83
C ASN A 207 -6.44 11.03 -5.13
N GLU A 208 -7.21 10.08 -4.60
CA GLU A 208 -6.93 8.65 -4.80
C GLU A 208 -8.09 7.96 -5.56
N PRO A 209 -7.83 6.91 -6.35
CA PRO A 209 -8.86 6.34 -7.21
C PRO A 209 -9.97 5.69 -6.37
N HIS A 210 -11.22 6.06 -6.64
CA HIS A 210 -12.39 5.52 -5.93
C HIS A 210 -12.48 3.99 -6.02
N LEU A 211 -11.95 3.40 -7.10
CA LEU A 211 -11.87 1.96 -7.29
C LEU A 211 -10.98 1.29 -6.22
N ALA A 212 -9.98 1.99 -5.71
CA ALA A 212 -9.09 1.50 -4.66
C ALA A 212 -9.60 1.77 -3.23
N LEU A 213 -10.69 2.55 -3.08
CA LEU A 213 -11.20 2.98 -1.77
C LEU A 213 -12.47 2.21 -1.36
N PHE A 214 -13.47 2.12 -2.24
CA PHE A 214 -14.82 1.72 -1.87
C PHE A 214 -15.08 0.23 -2.04
N GLY A 215 -15.34 -0.46 -0.91
CA GLY A 215 -15.60 -1.90 -0.80
C GLY A 215 -17.08 -2.32 -0.86
N GLY A 216 -17.97 -1.51 -1.46
CA GLY A 216 -19.40 -1.80 -1.54
C GLY A 216 -20.20 -1.20 -0.38
N GLU A 217 -21.43 -1.70 -0.14
CA GLU A 217 -22.34 -1.11 0.85
C GLU A 217 -21.81 -1.20 2.28
N ASP A 218 -21.12 -2.31 2.62
CA ASP A 218 -20.62 -2.62 3.97
C ASP A 218 -19.08 -2.76 4.03
N GLY A 219 -18.37 -2.47 2.93
CA GLY A 219 -16.91 -2.60 2.86
C GLY A 219 -16.39 -4.03 2.69
N LEU A 220 -17.27 -5.04 2.58
CA LEU A 220 -16.87 -6.45 2.56
C LEU A 220 -17.04 -7.14 1.19
N LYS A 221 -17.41 -6.37 0.17
CA LYS A 221 -17.69 -6.90 -1.17
C LYS A 221 -16.55 -7.76 -1.71
N PHE A 222 -15.34 -7.24 -1.67
CA PHE A 222 -14.18 -7.90 -2.31
C PHE A 222 -13.68 -9.10 -1.50
N TYR A 223 -13.77 -9.06 -0.17
CA TYR A 223 -13.47 -10.25 0.67
C TYR A 223 -14.40 -11.42 0.33
N ARG A 224 -15.71 -11.15 0.19
CA ARG A 224 -16.68 -12.17 -0.26
C ARG A 224 -16.35 -12.72 -1.64
N MET A 225 -15.98 -11.86 -2.58
CA MET A 225 -15.58 -12.27 -3.94
C MET A 225 -14.34 -13.16 -3.92
N ILE A 226 -13.31 -12.75 -3.18
CA ILE A 226 -12.05 -13.50 -3.09
C ILE A 226 -12.29 -14.84 -2.38
N LEU A 227 -12.84 -14.83 -1.16
CA LEU A 227 -12.99 -16.05 -0.34
C LEU A 227 -13.88 -17.10 -1.01
N LYS A 228 -14.93 -16.69 -1.73
CA LYS A 228 -15.82 -17.58 -2.49
C LYS A 228 -15.09 -18.47 -3.50
N ASP A 229 -14.06 -17.92 -4.13
CA ASP A 229 -13.35 -18.60 -5.21
C ASP A 229 -11.90 -18.99 -4.83
N ALA A 230 -11.39 -18.55 -3.68
CA ALA A 230 -10.02 -18.78 -3.24
C ALA A 230 -9.62 -20.26 -3.21
N SER A 231 -10.51 -21.15 -2.75
CA SER A 231 -10.24 -22.62 -2.72
C SER A 231 -10.01 -23.21 -4.11
N LYS A 232 -10.44 -22.54 -5.18
CA LYS A 232 -10.24 -23.01 -6.56
C LYS A 232 -8.86 -22.72 -7.07
N ILE A 233 -8.15 -21.72 -6.49
CA ILE A 233 -6.80 -21.32 -6.89
C ILE A 233 -5.75 -21.62 -5.82
N LEU A 234 -6.14 -22.07 -4.64
CA LEU A 234 -5.20 -22.39 -3.56
C LEU A 234 -4.89 -23.89 -3.51
N ASN A 235 -3.64 -24.19 -3.17
CA ASN A 235 -3.21 -25.52 -2.79
C ASN A 235 -3.82 -25.93 -1.42
N PRO A 236 -3.88 -27.21 -1.06
CA PRO A 236 -4.42 -27.64 0.22
C PRO A 236 -3.75 -26.98 1.42
N LYS A 237 -2.41 -26.94 1.45
CA LYS A 237 -1.61 -26.17 2.41
C LYS A 237 -1.46 -24.75 1.89
N ASN A 238 -2.03 -23.77 2.59
CA ASN A 238 -2.01 -22.40 2.10
C ASN A 238 -2.15 -21.36 3.22
N ILE A 239 -1.78 -20.12 2.87
CA ILE A 239 -1.99 -18.93 3.67
C ILE A 239 -2.86 -17.94 2.89
N ILE A 240 -3.84 -17.32 3.56
CA ILE A 240 -4.57 -16.17 3.04
C ILE A 240 -4.38 -15.01 4.01
N ALA A 241 -3.96 -13.84 3.51
CA ALA A 241 -3.71 -12.66 4.31
C ALA A 241 -4.46 -11.45 3.75
N PHE A 242 -5.24 -10.80 4.62
CA PHE A 242 -6.00 -9.59 4.26
C PHE A 242 -5.67 -8.43 5.18
N GLU A 243 -5.53 -7.23 4.60
CA GLU A 243 -5.77 -5.99 5.34
C GLU A 243 -7.27 -5.66 5.31
N HIS A 244 -7.79 -5.04 6.38
CA HIS A 244 -9.20 -4.64 6.47
C HIS A 244 -9.42 -3.47 7.44
N ALA A 245 -10.59 -2.86 7.42
CA ALA A 245 -10.97 -1.82 8.37
C ALA A 245 -10.99 -2.35 9.81
N TRP A 246 -10.61 -1.50 10.76
CA TRP A 246 -10.48 -1.85 12.18
C TRP A 246 -11.77 -2.42 12.81
N ASN A 247 -12.91 -2.12 12.27
CA ASN A 247 -14.23 -2.57 12.71
C ASN A 247 -14.75 -3.82 11.96
N HIS A 248 -13.96 -4.41 11.06
CA HIS A 248 -14.37 -5.59 10.28
C HIS A 248 -14.04 -6.93 10.94
N ARG A 249 -13.40 -6.96 12.12
CA ARG A 249 -12.94 -8.18 12.78
C ARG A 249 -13.98 -9.30 12.82
N GLU A 250 -15.18 -9.02 13.38
CA GLU A 250 -16.23 -10.03 13.51
C GLU A 250 -16.73 -10.50 12.15
N ALA A 251 -16.96 -9.58 11.23
CA ALA A 251 -17.43 -9.88 9.89
C ALA A 251 -16.42 -10.72 9.09
N MET A 252 -15.13 -10.42 9.21
CA MET A 252 -14.05 -11.22 8.62
C MET A 252 -14.02 -12.62 9.23
N ALA A 253 -14.15 -12.75 10.54
CA ALA A 253 -14.21 -14.04 11.21
C ALA A 253 -15.41 -14.90 10.76
N GLU A 254 -16.57 -14.28 10.49
CA GLU A 254 -17.75 -14.97 9.94
C GLU A 254 -17.48 -15.45 8.50
N LEU A 255 -16.95 -14.60 7.64
CA LEU A 255 -16.60 -14.96 6.26
C LEU A 255 -15.55 -16.08 6.20
N VAL A 256 -14.54 -16.04 7.08
CA VAL A 256 -13.54 -17.13 7.13
C VAL A 256 -14.18 -18.45 7.52
N ARG A 257 -15.03 -18.48 8.57
CA ARG A 257 -15.73 -19.73 8.99
C ARG A 257 -16.67 -20.27 7.92
N GLU A 258 -17.29 -19.39 7.13
CA GLU A 258 -18.19 -19.81 6.03
C GLU A 258 -17.43 -20.52 4.91
N HIS A 259 -16.26 -19.98 4.51
CA HIS A 259 -15.53 -20.45 3.33
C HIS A 259 -14.40 -21.43 3.65
N PHE A 260 -13.81 -21.34 4.85
CA PHE A 260 -12.67 -22.13 5.33
C PHE A 260 -12.90 -22.60 6.78
N PRO A 261 -13.91 -23.47 7.02
CA PRO A 261 -14.34 -23.84 8.38
C PRO A 261 -13.28 -24.59 9.19
N GLU A 262 -12.33 -25.27 8.54
CA GLU A 262 -11.27 -26.04 9.20
C GLU A 262 -9.96 -25.24 9.38
N ALA A 263 -9.89 -24.04 8.77
CA ALA A 263 -8.69 -23.22 8.87
C ALA A 263 -8.51 -22.62 10.26
N ARG A 264 -7.26 -22.53 10.69
CA ARG A 264 -6.92 -21.63 11.82
C ARG A 264 -6.82 -20.20 11.28
N PHE A 265 -7.29 -19.23 12.04
CA PHE A 265 -7.11 -17.83 11.68
C PHE A 265 -6.99 -16.95 12.91
N GLU A 266 -6.34 -15.83 12.74
CA GLU A 266 -6.26 -14.78 13.75
C GLU A 266 -6.40 -13.40 13.12
N THR A 267 -6.91 -12.45 13.91
CA THR A 267 -6.93 -11.03 13.56
C THR A 267 -5.86 -10.32 14.35
N LEU A 268 -4.94 -9.69 13.62
CA LEU A 268 -3.80 -8.97 14.15
C LEU A 268 -4.10 -7.47 14.21
N LYS A 269 -3.48 -6.82 15.20
CA LYS A 269 -3.56 -5.37 15.37
C LYS A 269 -2.35 -4.71 14.74
N ASP A 270 -2.57 -3.51 14.20
CA ASP A 270 -1.51 -2.61 13.80
C ASP A 270 -0.78 -2.00 15.02
N LEU A 271 0.33 -1.30 14.78
CA LEU A 271 1.10 -0.61 15.84
C LEU A 271 0.28 0.44 16.59
N ASN A 272 -0.83 0.91 16.03
CA ASN A 272 -1.78 1.82 16.70
C ASN A 272 -2.80 1.08 17.56
N GLY A 273 -2.73 -0.27 17.64
CA GLY A 273 -3.59 -1.14 18.45
C GLY A 273 -4.99 -1.36 17.86
N LYS A 274 -5.20 -1.04 16.58
CA LYS A 274 -6.45 -1.29 15.85
C LYS A 274 -6.37 -2.63 15.12
N ASP A 275 -7.46 -3.41 15.17
CA ASP A 275 -7.57 -4.62 14.34
C ASP A 275 -7.41 -4.23 12.86
N ARG A 276 -6.45 -4.84 12.15
CA ARG A 276 -6.08 -4.40 10.80
C ARG A 276 -5.90 -5.53 9.80
N MET A 277 -5.52 -6.70 10.26
CA MET A 277 -5.15 -7.81 9.39
C MET A 277 -5.82 -9.09 9.83
N THR A 278 -6.20 -9.95 8.90
CA THR A 278 -6.62 -11.32 9.19
C THR A 278 -5.74 -12.28 8.41
N ILE A 279 -5.06 -13.18 9.14
CA ILE A 279 -4.23 -14.25 8.58
C ILE A 279 -4.97 -15.57 8.77
N ILE A 280 -5.12 -16.34 7.70
CA ILE A 280 -5.82 -17.62 7.64
C ILE A 280 -4.83 -18.67 7.16
N VAL A 281 -4.73 -19.79 7.85
CA VAL A 281 -3.81 -20.89 7.53
C VAL A 281 -4.56 -22.19 7.42
N ASN A 282 -4.40 -22.88 6.30
CA ASN A 282 -4.85 -24.25 6.06
C ASN A 282 -3.62 -25.16 5.98
N GLU A 283 -3.64 -26.25 6.75
CA GLU A 283 -2.57 -27.28 6.80
C GLU A 283 -3.14 -28.67 6.47
#